data_2a732076e7e742ade60066a746d72e2a
#
_entry.id   2a732076e7e742ade60066a746d72e2a
#
_cell.length_a   1.000
_cell.length_b   1.000
_cell.length_c   1.000
_cell.angle_alpha   90.00
_cell.angle_beta   90.00
_cell.angle_gamma   90.00
#
_symmetry.space_group_name_H-M   'P 1'
#
loop_
_entity.id
_entity.type
_entity.pdbx_description
1 polymer ?
#
loop_
_entity_poly.entity_id
_entity_poly.type
_entity_poly.pdbx_seq_one_letter_code
_entity_poly.pdbx_strand_id
1 'polypeptide(L)'
;MTIANTPESDLPTVEVTDETPDAQPAPTLVGTGGEWWRSAVIYQIYPRSFADDDGDGIGDLVGITKRLPALSDLGIDAIWLSPFMTSPQHDAGYDVADYCDVDPLFGTLADFDALLDRAHGLGIRVIVDLVPNHTSWDHVWFQEALASPEGSPERDRYMFRDGLGPNGDIAPNNWESVFGGPMWERVTRPDGTPGQWYLHIFDKSQPDLNWQNPWVRERFHDILRFWLDRGVDGFRVDVAHGLIKEEGLPDYTPPADAGSMGGVPAALEPGIDGHAETDPPTPPYWAQDGVHEIYRGWHAVLEEYEGDRVLCAEAWVEPLTKLARWVRPDEMQQAFNFTYLSAGWSAPELRAVIDNSIAAFATVGAPSTWVLSNHDVVRHASRLALEADNLQGHGIGPKSEGLPDPVVGLRRARAATAVMLALPGSAYIYQGEELGLPEAIYLPDEARQDPTWFRTDGERYGRDGCRVPIPWEAGRPTYGFGPDSSGKSWLPQPSDWDQFARDTQEGVAGSTLELYKLALALRAKFGLGTGTLEWLPGYGTDVIAFRNGEVTVIANTGSTPVELPAESNARNVLLSSETLTEAALPADTAVWLIA
;
A
#
# COMPACT_ATOMS: atom_id res chain seq x y z
N MET A 1 -46.69 37.03 -29.03
CA MET A 1 -45.24 37.25 -29.19
C MET A 1 -44.60 35.87 -29.21
N THR A 2 -44.14 35.48 -30.37
CA THR A 2 -43.67 34.17 -30.74
C THR A 2 -42.20 34.03 -30.29
N ILE A 3 -41.88 33.01 -29.52
CA ILE A 3 -40.48 32.67 -29.18
C ILE A 3 -39.99 31.63 -30.20
N ALA A 4 -38.89 31.97 -30.86
CA ALA A 4 -38.27 31.19 -31.89
C ALA A 4 -37.49 29.98 -31.29
N ASN A 5 -37.68 28.82 -31.88
CA ASN A 5 -36.88 27.61 -31.66
C ASN A 5 -35.48 27.79 -32.26
N THR A 6 -34.47 27.48 -31.47
CA THR A 6 -33.09 27.24 -31.93
C THR A 6 -32.89 25.73 -32.24
N PRO A 7 -32.13 25.34 -33.25
CA PRO A 7 -32.08 23.97 -33.69
C PRO A 7 -31.17 23.10 -32.79
N GLU A 8 -31.61 21.85 -32.59
CA GLU A 8 -30.85 20.76 -32.00
C GLU A 8 -29.59 20.48 -32.82
N SER A 9 -28.48 20.32 -32.12
CA SER A 9 -27.19 19.90 -32.70
C SER A 9 -27.20 18.38 -32.85
N ASP A 10 -27.01 17.90 -34.06
CA ASP A 10 -26.82 16.50 -34.43
C ASP A 10 -25.56 15.92 -33.74
N LEU A 11 -25.76 15.11 -32.73
CA LEU A 11 -24.76 14.15 -32.25
C LEU A 11 -25.03 12.80 -32.97
N PRO A 12 -23.99 12.11 -33.45
CA PRO A 12 -24.19 10.82 -34.10
C PRO A 12 -24.68 9.79 -33.09
N THR A 13 -25.90 9.28 -33.30
CA THR A 13 -26.42 8.10 -32.63
C THR A 13 -25.62 6.87 -33.05
N VAL A 14 -24.97 6.21 -32.09
CA VAL A 14 -24.42 4.88 -32.25
C VAL A 14 -25.63 3.92 -32.16
N GLU A 15 -25.95 3.23 -33.26
CA GLU A 15 -26.90 2.14 -33.26
C GLU A 15 -26.36 1.00 -32.34
N VAL A 16 -27.03 0.77 -31.23
CA VAL A 16 -26.84 -0.43 -30.41
C VAL A 16 -27.58 -1.54 -31.09
N THR A 17 -26.84 -2.42 -31.75
CA THR A 17 -27.39 -3.71 -32.24
C THR A 17 -27.58 -4.62 -31.02
N ASP A 18 -28.83 -5.07 -30.85
CA ASP A 18 -29.27 -6.01 -29.82
C ASP A 18 -28.82 -7.43 -30.22
N GLU A 19 -27.51 -7.73 -30.04
CA GLU A 19 -26.99 -9.09 -30.12
C GLU A 19 -26.79 -9.58 -28.68
N THR A 20 -27.54 -10.60 -28.30
CA THR A 20 -27.31 -11.39 -27.09
C THR A 20 -25.84 -11.81 -27.02
N PRO A 21 -25.11 -11.52 -25.94
CA PRO A 21 -23.72 -11.92 -25.85
C PRO A 21 -23.65 -13.46 -25.82
N ASP A 22 -23.01 -14.02 -26.82
CA ASP A 22 -22.48 -15.38 -26.72
C ASP A 22 -21.59 -15.47 -25.48
N ALA A 23 -21.73 -16.57 -24.73
CA ALA A 23 -20.94 -16.82 -23.53
C ALA A 23 -19.47 -16.63 -23.85
N GLN A 24 -18.88 -15.55 -23.31
CA GLN A 24 -17.45 -15.33 -23.44
C GLN A 24 -16.72 -16.52 -22.81
N PRO A 25 -15.66 -17.05 -23.45
CA PRO A 25 -14.81 -18.05 -22.82
C PRO A 25 -14.25 -17.47 -21.54
N ALA A 26 -14.17 -18.29 -20.48
CA ALA A 26 -13.58 -17.91 -19.21
C ALA A 26 -12.24 -17.20 -19.46
N PRO A 27 -11.98 -16.07 -18.79
CA PRO A 27 -10.73 -15.34 -18.98
C PRO A 27 -9.56 -16.27 -18.68
N THR A 28 -8.76 -16.54 -19.68
CA THR A 28 -7.48 -17.23 -19.49
C THR A 28 -6.60 -16.29 -18.69
N LEU A 29 -5.99 -16.77 -17.59
CA LEU A 29 -5.00 -16.00 -16.84
C LEU A 29 -4.03 -15.34 -17.83
N VAL A 30 -4.06 -14.03 -17.93
CA VAL A 30 -3.21 -13.28 -18.84
C VAL A 30 -1.78 -13.50 -18.39
N GLY A 31 -0.97 -14.20 -19.22
CA GLY A 31 0.43 -14.44 -19.01
C GLY A 31 0.76 -15.77 -18.34
N THR A 32 0.67 -16.87 -19.08
CA THR A 32 1.34 -18.14 -18.77
C THR A 32 2.83 -18.12 -19.21
N GLY A 33 3.44 -16.95 -19.25
CA GLY A 33 4.81 -16.80 -19.71
C GLY A 33 5.44 -15.51 -19.23
N GLY A 34 6.10 -15.52 -18.07
CA GLY A 34 7.16 -14.62 -17.67
C GLY A 34 6.75 -13.33 -16.95
N GLU A 35 7.12 -13.23 -15.66
CA GLU A 35 7.30 -11.98 -14.91
C GLU A 35 6.09 -11.00 -14.95
N TRP A 36 4.86 -11.56 -14.80
CA TRP A 36 3.59 -10.81 -14.79
C TRP A 36 3.64 -9.58 -13.85
N TRP A 37 4.36 -9.70 -12.76
CA TRP A 37 4.52 -8.72 -11.70
C TRP A 37 5.24 -7.45 -12.16
N ARG A 38 5.98 -7.48 -13.27
CA ARG A 38 6.73 -6.30 -13.75
C ARG A 38 5.84 -5.13 -14.16
N SER A 39 4.64 -5.41 -14.62
CA SER A 39 3.72 -4.38 -15.15
C SER A 39 2.35 -4.41 -14.49
N ALA A 40 2.12 -5.36 -13.59
CA ALA A 40 0.83 -5.60 -12.96
C ALA A 40 0.31 -4.39 -12.20
N VAL A 41 -1.01 -4.28 -12.16
CA VAL A 41 -1.73 -3.42 -11.23
C VAL A 41 -2.34 -4.27 -10.14
N ILE A 42 -1.90 -4.06 -8.91
CA ILE A 42 -2.29 -4.81 -7.73
C ILE A 42 -3.19 -3.94 -6.85
N TYR A 43 -4.34 -4.47 -6.47
CA TYR A 43 -5.30 -3.78 -5.61
C TYR A 43 -5.17 -4.26 -4.18
N GLN A 44 -4.84 -3.36 -3.25
CA GLN A 44 -4.77 -3.68 -1.83
C GLN A 44 -6.17 -3.70 -1.23
N ILE A 45 -6.53 -4.83 -0.65
CA ILE A 45 -7.72 -5.01 0.19
C ILE A 45 -7.30 -5.02 1.66
N TYR A 46 -7.90 -4.14 2.44
CA TYR A 46 -7.85 -4.17 3.90
C TYR A 46 -9.10 -4.91 4.39
N PRO A 47 -9.00 -6.21 4.75
CA PRO A 47 -10.16 -7.09 4.91
C PRO A 47 -11.24 -6.51 5.80
N ARG A 48 -10.87 -5.98 6.97
CA ARG A 48 -11.79 -5.41 7.96
C ARG A 48 -12.70 -4.30 7.42
N SER A 49 -12.29 -3.65 6.31
CA SER A 49 -12.93 -2.43 5.79
C SER A 49 -13.40 -2.56 4.35
N PHE A 50 -13.39 -3.77 3.79
CA PHE A 50 -13.76 -3.95 2.39
C PHE A 50 -15.24 -4.32 2.20
N ALA A 51 -15.69 -5.43 2.79
CA ALA A 51 -17.10 -5.86 2.77
C ALA A 51 -17.38 -6.83 3.91
N ASP A 52 -18.46 -6.63 4.63
CA ASP A 52 -18.96 -7.42 5.75
C ASP A 52 -20.15 -8.26 5.27
N ASP A 53 -20.01 -9.60 5.28
CA ASP A 53 -21.07 -10.49 4.84
C ASP A 53 -21.95 -10.97 5.98
N ASP A 54 -21.40 -11.20 7.16
CA ASP A 54 -22.11 -11.79 8.29
C ASP A 54 -22.84 -10.74 9.17
N GLY A 55 -22.49 -9.46 9.03
CA GLY A 55 -23.16 -8.34 9.65
C GLY A 55 -22.69 -7.99 11.05
N ASP A 56 -21.49 -8.40 11.42
CA ASP A 56 -20.89 -8.05 12.71
C ASP A 56 -20.28 -6.63 12.73
N GLY A 57 -20.13 -6.01 11.57
CA GLY A 57 -19.57 -4.68 11.36
C GLY A 57 -18.10 -4.69 10.98
N ILE A 58 -17.50 -5.84 10.75
CA ILE A 58 -16.13 -6.04 10.30
C ILE A 58 -16.16 -6.79 8.98
N GLY A 59 -15.35 -6.37 8.00
CA GLY A 59 -15.29 -7.05 6.71
C GLY A 59 -14.64 -8.43 6.82
N ASP A 60 -15.05 -9.33 5.94
CA ASP A 60 -14.68 -10.75 5.97
C ASP A 60 -14.35 -11.32 4.57
N LEU A 61 -13.79 -12.53 4.51
CA LEU A 61 -13.37 -13.19 3.27
C LEU A 61 -14.57 -13.51 2.35
N VAL A 62 -15.73 -13.78 2.90
CA VAL A 62 -16.95 -14.05 2.12
C VAL A 62 -17.44 -12.77 1.47
N GLY A 63 -17.45 -11.66 2.19
CA GLY A 63 -17.75 -10.33 1.67
C GLY A 63 -16.79 -9.91 0.55
N ILE A 64 -15.48 -10.12 0.75
CA ILE A 64 -14.48 -9.90 -0.30
C ILE A 64 -14.81 -10.74 -1.55
N THR A 65 -15.05 -12.04 -1.37
CA THR A 65 -15.33 -12.97 -2.46
C THR A 65 -16.52 -12.52 -3.32
N LYS A 66 -17.57 -12.00 -2.68
CA LYS A 66 -18.76 -11.47 -3.36
C LYS A 66 -18.48 -10.20 -4.17
N ARG A 67 -17.49 -9.41 -3.78
CA ARG A 67 -17.11 -8.14 -4.43
C ARG A 67 -15.97 -8.27 -5.46
N LEU A 68 -15.31 -9.44 -5.58
CA LEU A 68 -14.27 -9.69 -6.60
C LEU A 68 -14.68 -9.36 -8.04
N PRO A 69 -15.94 -9.63 -8.49
CA PRO A 69 -16.37 -9.21 -9.82
C PRO A 69 -16.22 -7.72 -10.10
N ALA A 70 -16.43 -6.86 -9.09
CA ALA A 70 -16.25 -5.42 -9.22
C ALA A 70 -14.79 -5.02 -9.42
N LEU A 71 -13.85 -5.79 -8.87
CA LEU A 71 -12.41 -5.59 -9.06
C LEU A 71 -11.94 -6.13 -10.43
N SER A 72 -12.51 -7.24 -10.88
CA SER A 72 -12.30 -7.75 -12.25
C SER A 72 -12.76 -6.71 -13.30
N ASP A 73 -13.92 -6.10 -13.08
CA ASP A 73 -14.47 -5.04 -13.94
C ASP A 73 -13.62 -3.73 -13.87
N LEU A 74 -12.96 -3.46 -12.75
CA LEU A 74 -12.00 -2.37 -12.63
C LEU A 74 -10.78 -2.59 -13.53
N GLY A 75 -10.38 -3.85 -13.76
CA GLY A 75 -9.27 -4.21 -14.66
C GLY A 75 -7.92 -4.37 -13.95
N ILE A 76 -7.92 -4.83 -12.71
CA ILE A 76 -6.69 -5.15 -11.95
C ILE A 76 -6.16 -6.55 -12.30
N ASP A 77 -4.87 -6.78 -12.07
CA ASP A 77 -4.19 -8.07 -12.34
C ASP A 77 -4.11 -8.96 -11.10
N ALA A 78 -4.05 -8.37 -9.92
CA ALA A 78 -3.94 -9.09 -8.65
C ALA A 78 -4.58 -8.31 -7.50
N ILE A 79 -4.91 -9.03 -6.42
CA ILE A 79 -5.23 -8.44 -5.12
C ILE A 79 -4.10 -8.73 -4.13
N TRP A 80 -3.87 -7.80 -3.22
CA TRP A 80 -3.09 -8.01 -2.01
C TRP A 80 -4.04 -7.90 -0.81
N LEU A 81 -4.14 -8.99 -0.03
CA LEU A 81 -4.89 -9.02 1.21
C LEU A 81 -3.97 -8.62 2.37
N SER A 82 -4.27 -7.51 3.06
CA SER A 82 -3.64 -7.20 4.35
C SER A 82 -3.94 -8.30 5.37
N PRO A 83 -3.24 -8.39 6.52
CA PRO A 83 -3.29 -9.58 7.38
C PRO A 83 -4.70 -10.03 7.75
N PHE A 84 -4.95 -11.30 7.55
CA PHE A 84 -6.19 -12.00 7.91
C PHE A 84 -5.91 -13.31 8.69
N MET A 85 -4.65 -13.58 9.00
CA MET A 85 -4.21 -14.71 9.82
C MET A 85 -4.63 -14.53 11.26
N THR A 86 -4.69 -15.62 12.03
CA THR A 86 -5.11 -15.59 13.43
C THR A 86 -4.31 -14.58 14.25
N SER A 87 -5.02 -13.66 14.92
CA SER A 87 -4.42 -12.55 15.66
C SER A 87 -5.34 -12.10 16.80
N PRO A 88 -4.81 -11.68 17.96
CA PRO A 88 -5.60 -11.00 18.98
C PRO A 88 -6.00 -9.58 18.60
N GLN A 89 -5.59 -9.09 17.43
CA GLN A 89 -6.00 -7.82 16.82
C GLN A 89 -5.54 -6.56 17.58
N HIS A 90 -4.45 -6.62 18.33
CA HIS A 90 -3.88 -5.43 18.99
C HIS A 90 -3.32 -4.41 18.00
N ASP A 91 -2.83 -4.88 16.85
CA ASP A 91 -2.42 -4.06 15.71
C ASP A 91 -3.13 -4.51 14.42
N ALA A 92 -4.44 -4.73 14.53
CA ALA A 92 -5.33 -4.97 13.39
C ALA A 92 -4.87 -6.11 12.44
N GLY A 93 -4.29 -7.17 13.02
CA GLY A 93 -3.83 -8.37 12.32
C GLY A 93 -2.31 -8.45 12.12
N TYR A 94 -1.57 -7.35 12.31
CA TYR A 94 -0.10 -7.37 12.23
C TYR A 94 0.57 -8.00 13.46
N ASP A 95 -0.18 -8.39 14.46
CA ASP A 95 0.24 -9.20 15.62
C ASP A 95 -0.22 -10.65 15.43
N VAL A 96 0.47 -11.40 14.56
CA VAL A 96 0.09 -12.76 14.16
C VAL A 96 0.34 -13.78 15.26
N ALA A 97 -0.71 -14.55 15.62
CA ALA A 97 -0.67 -15.63 16.61
C ALA A 97 -0.59 -17.02 15.97
N ASP A 98 -1.05 -17.20 14.74
CA ASP A 98 -0.86 -18.40 13.92
C ASP A 98 -0.77 -18.00 12.45
N TYR A 99 0.37 -18.31 11.80
CA TYR A 99 0.61 -17.98 10.41
C TYR A 99 -0.09 -18.92 9.41
N CYS A 100 -0.62 -20.05 9.87
CA CYS A 100 -1.16 -21.10 9.02
C CYS A 100 -2.67 -21.30 9.17
N ASP A 101 -3.36 -20.34 9.78
CA ASP A 101 -4.81 -20.36 9.92
C ASP A 101 -5.41 -18.97 9.67
N VAL A 102 -6.70 -18.93 9.39
CA VAL A 102 -7.48 -17.71 9.21
C VAL A 102 -8.06 -17.29 10.56
N ASP A 103 -7.99 -16.01 10.90
CA ASP A 103 -8.65 -15.48 12.09
C ASP A 103 -10.18 -15.70 11.96
N PRO A 104 -10.82 -16.27 12.99
CA PRO A 104 -12.29 -16.46 13.00
C PRO A 104 -13.08 -15.18 12.72
N LEU A 105 -12.48 -14.01 12.95
CA LEU A 105 -13.05 -12.70 12.61
C LEU A 105 -13.26 -12.51 11.11
N PHE A 106 -12.43 -13.14 10.28
CA PHE A 106 -12.46 -13.01 8.83
C PHE A 106 -13.03 -14.24 8.12
N GLY A 107 -13.25 -15.34 8.85
CA GLY A 107 -13.76 -16.58 8.30
C GLY A 107 -12.90 -17.81 8.61
N THR A 108 -12.76 -18.70 7.65
CA THR A 108 -12.04 -19.97 7.78
C THR A 108 -11.09 -20.18 6.60
N LEU A 109 -10.18 -21.17 6.71
CA LEU A 109 -9.35 -21.61 5.58
C LEU A 109 -10.19 -22.03 4.36
N ALA A 110 -11.39 -22.58 4.57
CA ALA A 110 -12.29 -22.96 3.46
C ALA A 110 -12.87 -21.71 2.75
N ASP A 111 -13.12 -20.63 3.49
CA ASP A 111 -13.55 -19.35 2.91
C ASP A 111 -12.41 -18.69 2.12
N PHE A 112 -11.18 -18.82 2.61
CA PHE A 112 -9.98 -18.39 1.88
C PHE A 112 -9.79 -19.20 0.58
N ASP A 113 -9.91 -20.53 0.64
CA ASP A 113 -9.82 -21.39 -0.55
C ASP A 113 -10.90 -20.99 -1.58
N ALA A 114 -12.12 -20.69 -1.14
CA ALA A 114 -13.20 -20.23 -2.02
C ALA A 114 -12.93 -18.84 -2.64
N LEU A 115 -12.32 -17.93 -1.85
CA LEU A 115 -11.86 -16.63 -2.35
C LEU A 115 -10.79 -16.81 -3.45
N LEU A 116 -9.80 -17.65 -3.18
CA LEU A 116 -8.70 -17.93 -4.10
C LEU A 116 -9.20 -18.52 -5.42
N ASP A 117 -10.06 -19.57 -5.35
CA ASP A 117 -10.69 -20.17 -6.52
C ASP A 117 -11.50 -19.13 -7.32
N ARG A 118 -12.24 -18.25 -6.62
CA ARG A 118 -13.03 -17.22 -7.27
C ARG A 118 -12.17 -16.16 -7.94
N ALA A 119 -11.10 -15.71 -7.28
CA ALA A 119 -10.15 -14.74 -7.83
C ALA A 119 -9.48 -15.29 -9.10
N HIS A 120 -8.95 -16.52 -9.03
CA HIS A 120 -8.34 -17.20 -10.17
C HIS A 120 -9.34 -17.42 -11.31
N GLY A 121 -10.59 -17.78 -11.00
CA GLY A 121 -11.67 -17.90 -11.99
C GLY A 121 -12.03 -16.58 -12.69
N LEU A 122 -11.66 -15.44 -12.12
CA LEU A 122 -11.79 -14.10 -12.71
C LEU A 122 -10.48 -13.60 -13.35
N GLY A 123 -9.42 -14.39 -13.34
CA GLY A 123 -8.10 -14.00 -13.84
C GLY A 123 -7.31 -13.11 -12.89
N ILE A 124 -7.72 -12.98 -11.63
CA ILE A 124 -7.08 -12.17 -10.59
C ILE A 124 -6.16 -13.07 -9.76
N ARG A 125 -4.90 -12.67 -9.59
CA ARG A 125 -3.94 -13.33 -8.69
C ARG A 125 -4.13 -12.87 -7.25
N VAL A 126 -3.66 -13.67 -6.29
CA VAL A 126 -3.79 -13.36 -4.86
C VAL A 126 -2.43 -13.32 -4.18
N ILE A 127 -2.11 -12.17 -3.61
CA ILE A 127 -0.93 -11.92 -2.77
C ILE A 127 -1.43 -11.81 -1.33
N VAL A 128 -0.79 -12.52 -0.39
CA VAL A 128 -1.11 -12.43 1.03
C VAL A 128 -0.03 -11.67 1.80
N ASP A 129 -0.42 -11.00 2.87
CA ASP A 129 0.53 -10.34 3.74
C ASP A 129 1.29 -11.36 4.60
N LEU A 130 2.58 -11.17 4.78
CA LEU A 130 3.42 -11.97 5.66
C LEU A 130 4.16 -11.03 6.61
N VAL A 131 4.00 -11.24 7.91
CA VAL A 131 4.56 -10.40 8.98
C VAL A 131 5.73 -11.12 9.66
N PRO A 132 6.96 -11.04 9.14
CA PRO A 132 8.04 -11.89 9.61
C PRO A 132 8.91 -11.28 10.71
N ASN A 133 8.83 -9.96 10.96
CA ASN A 133 9.72 -9.31 11.93
C ASN A 133 9.42 -9.75 13.37
N HIS A 134 8.16 -9.97 13.71
CA HIS A 134 7.66 -10.26 15.05
C HIS A 134 6.48 -11.22 14.99
N THR A 135 6.07 -11.75 16.14
CA THR A 135 4.80 -12.46 16.31
C THR A 135 3.92 -11.72 17.30
N SER A 136 2.67 -12.18 17.45
CA SER A 136 1.89 -11.79 18.63
C SER A 136 2.54 -12.31 19.91
N TRP A 137 2.30 -11.60 21.03
CA TRP A 137 2.55 -12.13 22.38
C TRP A 137 1.87 -13.49 22.58
N ASP A 138 0.68 -13.68 22.01
CA ASP A 138 -0.13 -14.90 22.18
C ASP A 138 0.33 -16.04 21.28
N HIS A 139 1.31 -15.81 20.38
CA HIS A 139 1.85 -16.86 19.53
C HIS A 139 2.47 -17.98 20.37
N VAL A 140 2.18 -19.24 20.02
CA VAL A 140 2.66 -20.42 20.75
C VAL A 140 4.19 -20.41 20.93
N TRP A 141 4.94 -19.95 19.97
CA TRP A 141 6.41 -19.86 20.06
C TRP A 141 6.88 -18.90 21.15
N PHE A 142 6.19 -17.77 21.33
CA PHE A 142 6.54 -16.80 22.37
C PHE A 142 6.13 -17.30 23.76
N GLN A 143 4.97 -17.94 23.87
CA GLN A 143 4.54 -18.56 25.12
C GLN A 143 5.48 -19.69 25.56
N GLU A 144 5.95 -20.53 24.63
CA GLU A 144 7.00 -21.52 24.88
C GLU A 144 8.32 -20.86 25.34
N ALA A 145 8.73 -19.77 24.66
CA ALA A 145 9.92 -19.03 25.04
C ALA A 145 9.83 -18.45 26.44
N LEU A 146 8.68 -17.91 26.85
CA LEU A 146 8.43 -17.40 28.21
C LEU A 146 8.46 -18.50 29.26
N ALA A 147 7.93 -19.68 28.95
CA ALA A 147 7.89 -20.84 29.84
C ALA A 147 9.25 -21.56 29.98
N SER A 148 10.16 -21.34 29.04
CA SER A 148 11.45 -22.02 28.97
C SER A 148 12.56 -21.28 29.73
N PRO A 149 13.60 -21.99 30.22
CA PRO A 149 14.74 -21.35 30.89
C PRO A 149 15.47 -20.36 30.00
N GLU A 150 16.06 -19.34 30.60
CA GLU A 150 16.96 -18.41 29.93
C GLU A 150 18.13 -19.18 29.27
N GLY A 151 18.42 -18.87 28.00
CA GLY A 151 19.43 -19.56 27.20
C GLY A 151 18.96 -20.87 26.55
N SER A 152 17.69 -21.27 26.69
CA SER A 152 17.14 -22.43 25.97
C SER A 152 16.93 -22.16 24.49
N PRO A 153 16.83 -23.19 23.63
CA PRO A 153 16.54 -23.02 22.20
C PRO A 153 15.21 -22.31 21.92
N GLU A 154 14.19 -22.52 22.75
CA GLU A 154 12.89 -21.85 22.63
C GLU A 154 13.02 -20.35 22.88
N ARG A 155 13.83 -19.98 23.90
CA ARG A 155 14.10 -18.58 24.24
C ARG A 155 14.88 -17.87 23.14
N ASP A 156 15.81 -18.58 22.47
CA ASP A 156 16.64 -18.05 21.40
C ASP A 156 15.86 -17.80 20.08
N ARG A 157 14.60 -18.20 19.99
CA ARG A 157 13.71 -17.84 18.86
C ARG A 157 13.39 -16.36 18.81
N TYR A 158 13.52 -15.64 19.93
CA TYR A 158 13.21 -14.22 20.08
C TYR A 158 14.42 -13.44 20.58
N MET A 159 14.37 -12.13 20.41
CA MET A 159 15.43 -11.22 20.83
C MET A 159 15.36 -10.95 22.32
N PHE A 160 15.82 -11.89 23.18
CA PHE A 160 15.95 -11.70 24.61
C PHE A 160 17.37 -11.25 24.99
N ARG A 161 17.50 -10.33 25.95
CA ARG A 161 18.79 -9.85 26.47
C ARG A 161 18.70 -9.63 27.97
N ASP A 162 19.84 -9.77 28.65
CA ASP A 162 19.97 -9.35 30.04
C ASP A 162 19.96 -7.83 30.11
N GLY A 163 19.31 -7.28 31.16
CA GLY A 163 19.36 -5.85 31.40
C GLY A 163 20.73 -5.39 31.90
N LEU A 164 21.00 -4.12 31.75
CA LEU A 164 22.20 -3.45 32.27
C LEU A 164 22.05 -3.08 33.75
N GLY A 165 23.18 -2.72 34.38
CA GLY A 165 23.23 -2.37 35.78
C GLY A 165 23.28 -3.57 36.74
N PRO A 166 23.50 -3.34 38.05
CA PRO A 166 23.72 -4.41 39.05
C PRO A 166 22.54 -5.36 39.22
N ASN A 167 21.32 -4.87 38.94
CA ASN A 167 20.06 -5.60 39.09
C ASN A 167 19.39 -5.96 37.74
N GLY A 168 20.06 -5.65 36.61
CA GLY A 168 19.46 -5.80 35.30
C GLY A 168 18.21 -4.94 35.07
N ASP A 169 18.10 -3.82 35.75
CA ASP A 169 16.94 -2.93 35.74
C ASP A 169 16.99 -1.81 34.70
N ILE A 170 18.07 -1.76 33.94
CA ILE A 170 18.23 -0.84 32.80
C ILE A 170 18.07 -1.66 31.50
N ALA A 171 17.32 -1.13 30.55
CA ALA A 171 17.15 -1.76 29.24
C ALA A 171 18.49 -1.99 28.52
N PRO A 172 18.60 -2.99 27.62
CA PRO A 172 19.86 -3.30 26.92
C PRO A 172 20.45 -2.15 26.10
N ASN A 173 19.60 -1.25 25.58
CA ASN A 173 20.00 -0.03 24.90
C ASN A 173 18.87 1.03 24.97
N ASN A 174 19.07 2.17 24.28
CA ASN A 174 18.17 3.33 24.33
C ASN A 174 17.15 3.38 23.18
N TRP A 175 16.89 2.29 22.48
CA TRP A 175 15.99 2.30 21.31
C TRP A 175 14.56 2.62 21.70
N GLU A 176 13.90 3.42 20.85
CA GLU A 176 12.51 3.83 21.01
C GLU A 176 11.62 3.17 19.95
N SER A 177 10.46 2.65 20.38
CA SER A 177 9.48 1.96 19.54
C SER A 177 8.88 2.90 18.49
N VAL A 178 8.56 2.35 17.32
CA VAL A 178 7.86 3.04 16.23
C VAL A 178 6.55 3.67 16.70
N PHE A 179 5.84 3.01 17.62
CA PHE A 179 4.62 3.53 18.22
C PHE A 179 4.84 4.44 19.44
N GLY A 180 6.09 4.66 19.83
CA GLY A 180 6.48 5.48 20.97
C GLY A 180 6.82 4.67 22.23
N GLY A 181 7.64 5.26 23.08
CA GLY A 181 8.19 4.62 24.29
C GLY A 181 9.35 3.66 24.00
N PRO A 182 9.89 2.96 25.02
CA PRO A 182 11.05 2.08 24.83
C PRO A 182 10.74 0.87 23.96
N MET A 183 11.76 0.37 23.22
CA MET A 183 11.68 -0.87 22.43
C MET A 183 11.86 -2.14 23.27
N TRP A 184 12.14 -2.04 24.55
CA TRP A 184 12.42 -3.18 25.41
C TRP A 184 11.40 -3.28 26.54
N GLU A 185 10.84 -4.48 26.74
CA GLU A 185 9.95 -4.80 27.86
C GLU A 185 10.56 -5.91 28.71
N ARG A 186 10.50 -5.75 30.03
CA ARG A 186 11.08 -6.73 30.96
C ARG A 186 10.06 -7.79 31.35
N VAL A 187 10.38 -9.07 31.13
CA VAL A 187 9.51 -10.17 31.56
C VAL A 187 9.57 -10.35 33.08
N THR A 188 8.44 -10.80 33.63
CA THR A 188 8.38 -11.27 35.02
C THR A 188 8.42 -12.80 34.98
N ARG A 189 9.35 -13.40 35.76
CA ARG A 189 9.45 -14.86 35.88
C ARG A 189 8.25 -15.42 36.65
N PRO A 190 7.96 -16.73 36.54
CA PRO A 190 6.85 -17.36 37.26
C PRO A 190 6.91 -17.23 38.80
N ASP A 191 8.11 -17.03 39.34
CA ASP A 191 8.32 -16.79 40.77
C ASP A 191 8.12 -15.32 41.20
N GLY A 192 7.72 -14.45 40.26
CA GLY A 192 7.52 -13.03 40.47
C GLY A 192 8.79 -12.17 40.45
N THR A 193 9.95 -12.77 40.16
CA THR A 193 11.21 -12.00 40.01
C THR A 193 11.34 -11.42 38.62
N PRO A 194 12.04 -10.27 38.47
CA PRO A 194 12.35 -9.72 37.16
C PRO A 194 13.26 -10.64 36.35
N GLY A 195 12.90 -10.89 35.06
CA GLY A 195 13.65 -11.68 34.11
C GLY A 195 14.45 -10.82 33.11
N GLN A 196 14.73 -11.42 31.97
CA GLN A 196 15.33 -10.76 30.80
C GLN A 196 14.38 -9.74 30.19
N TRP A 197 14.93 -8.94 29.27
CA TRP A 197 14.19 -8.03 28.43
C TRP A 197 14.03 -8.66 27.04
N TYR A 198 12.83 -8.50 26.44
CA TYR A 198 12.62 -8.82 25.03
C TYR A 198 12.48 -7.56 24.20
N LEU A 199 12.96 -7.62 22.97
CA LEU A 199 12.84 -6.54 21.98
C LEU A 199 11.46 -6.53 21.35
N HIS A 200 10.89 -5.35 21.15
CA HIS A 200 9.70 -5.12 20.33
C HIS A 200 9.85 -3.77 19.59
N ILE A 201 10.14 -3.80 18.31
CA ILE A 201 10.27 -2.56 17.52
C ILE A 201 8.95 -1.80 17.45
N PHE A 202 7.84 -2.54 17.43
CA PHE A 202 6.46 -2.02 17.42
C PHE A 202 5.81 -2.07 18.82
N ASP A 203 4.61 -2.60 18.94
CA ASP A 203 3.96 -2.69 20.25
C ASP A 203 4.62 -3.77 21.12
N LYS A 204 4.53 -3.59 22.45
CA LYS A 204 5.01 -4.60 23.39
C LYS A 204 4.30 -5.96 23.27
N SER A 205 3.13 -6.00 22.63
CA SER A 205 2.43 -7.24 22.26
C SER A 205 3.01 -7.91 21.01
N GLN A 206 4.06 -7.33 20.40
CA GLN A 206 4.69 -7.79 19.15
C GLN A 206 6.18 -8.10 19.36
N PRO A 207 6.56 -9.17 20.09
CA PRO A 207 7.96 -9.53 20.33
C PRO A 207 8.71 -9.87 19.06
N ASP A 208 9.90 -9.29 18.87
CA ASP A 208 10.74 -9.48 17.70
C ASP A 208 11.41 -10.85 17.67
N LEU A 209 11.32 -11.51 16.51
CA LEU A 209 11.96 -12.79 16.24
C LEU A 209 13.49 -12.63 16.08
N ASN A 210 14.23 -13.67 16.45
CA ASN A 210 15.66 -13.76 16.24
C ASN A 210 15.97 -14.43 14.89
N TRP A 211 16.11 -13.66 13.83
CA TRP A 211 16.39 -14.16 12.48
C TRP A 211 17.81 -14.70 12.27
N GLN A 212 18.70 -14.57 13.25
CA GLN A 212 19.97 -15.30 13.27
C GLN A 212 19.77 -16.78 13.64
N ASN A 213 18.64 -17.13 14.26
CA ASN A 213 18.30 -18.50 14.62
C ASN A 213 17.84 -19.30 13.39
N PRO A 214 18.55 -20.41 13.02
CA PRO A 214 18.18 -21.23 11.86
C PRO A 214 16.77 -21.83 11.95
N TRP A 215 16.30 -22.12 13.17
CA TRP A 215 14.95 -22.65 13.37
C TRP A 215 13.87 -21.66 12.91
N VAL A 216 14.03 -20.36 13.19
CA VAL A 216 13.11 -19.32 12.74
C VAL A 216 13.08 -19.28 11.20
N ARG A 217 14.25 -19.29 10.55
CA ARG A 217 14.35 -19.29 9.09
C ARG A 217 13.61 -20.49 8.47
N GLU A 218 13.81 -21.70 9.03
CA GLU A 218 13.16 -22.91 8.52
C GLU A 218 11.64 -22.87 8.72
N ARG A 219 11.15 -22.36 9.85
CA ARG A 219 9.70 -22.23 10.07
C ARG A 219 9.03 -21.27 9.08
N PHE A 220 9.71 -20.21 8.68
CA PHE A 220 9.17 -19.33 7.64
C PHE A 220 9.21 -19.98 6.24
N HIS A 221 10.17 -20.84 5.93
CA HIS A 221 10.10 -21.65 4.72
C HIS A 221 8.87 -22.58 4.71
N ASP A 222 8.51 -23.17 5.86
CA ASP A 222 7.31 -24.01 5.98
C ASP A 222 6.03 -23.18 5.83
N ILE A 223 5.99 -21.96 6.40
CA ILE A 223 4.85 -21.04 6.26
C ILE A 223 4.66 -20.61 4.80
N LEU A 224 5.74 -20.28 4.09
CA LEU A 224 5.68 -19.96 2.66
C LEU A 224 5.08 -21.13 1.87
N ARG A 225 5.59 -22.37 2.08
CA ARG A 225 5.06 -23.55 1.41
C ARG A 225 3.59 -23.81 1.73
N PHE A 226 3.16 -23.61 2.98
CA PHE A 226 1.77 -23.80 3.38
C PHE A 226 0.80 -22.97 2.52
N TRP A 227 1.11 -21.71 2.26
CA TRP A 227 0.27 -20.84 1.45
C TRP A 227 0.46 -21.09 -0.06
N LEU A 228 1.68 -21.39 -0.50
CA LEU A 228 1.97 -21.71 -1.90
C LEU A 228 1.31 -23.03 -2.32
N ASP A 229 1.28 -24.05 -1.44
CA ASP A 229 0.57 -25.32 -1.67
C ASP A 229 -0.93 -25.13 -1.83
N ARG A 230 -1.50 -24.07 -1.23
CA ARG A 230 -2.91 -23.66 -1.43
C ARG A 230 -3.13 -22.92 -2.74
N GLY A 231 -2.08 -22.44 -3.40
CA GLY A 231 -2.17 -21.76 -4.70
C GLY A 231 -2.00 -20.24 -4.63
N VAL A 232 -1.58 -19.66 -3.49
CA VAL A 232 -1.27 -18.23 -3.38
C VAL A 232 -0.20 -17.84 -4.38
N ASP A 233 -0.36 -16.68 -5.03
CA ASP A 233 0.53 -16.22 -6.10
C ASP A 233 1.74 -15.44 -5.58
N GLY A 234 1.74 -15.07 -4.32
CA GLY A 234 2.88 -14.37 -3.72
C GLY A 234 2.60 -13.78 -2.34
N PHE A 235 3.58 -13.04 -1.86
CA PHE A 235 3.54 -12.43 -0.53
C PHE A 235 3.96 -10.97 -0.57
N ARG A 236 3.26 -10.13 0.15
CA ARG A 236 3.77 -8.83 0.59
C ARG A 236 4.46 -9.04 1.93
N VAL A 237 5.72 -8.65 2.01
CA VAL A 237 6.56 -8.88 3.18
C VAL A 237 6.60 -7.62 4.02
N ASP A 238 5.96 -7.69 5.17
CA ASP A 238 5.91 -6.61 6.16
C ASP A 238 7.28 -6.38 6.77
N VAL A 239 7.62 -5.10 6.99
CA VAL A 239 8.89 -4.69 7.64
C VAL A 239 10.11 -5.43 7.07
N ALA A 240 10.18 -5.59 5.75
CA ALA A 240 11.20 -6.39 5.08
C ALA A 240 12.65 -5.93 5.35
N HIS A 241 12.84 -4.76 5.90
CA HIS A 241 14.15 -4.20 6.27
C HIS A 241 14.52 -4.40 7.76
N GLY A 242 13.59 -4.97 8.57
CA GLY A 242 13.73 -5.05 10.03
C GLY A 242 14.25 -6.36 10.58
N LEU A 243 14.34 -7.44 9.79
CA LEU A 243 14.56 -8.79 10.31
C LEU A 243 15.89 -8.97 11.05
N ILE A 244 16.96 -8.36 10.58
CA ILE A 244 18.29 -8.44 11.18
C ILE A 244 18.63 -7.13 11.90
N LYS A 245 19.13 -7.25 13.12
CA LYS A 245 19.63 -6.14 13.94
C LYS A 245 21.15 -6.15 13.95
N GLU A 246 21.78 -4.97 14.08
CA GLU A 246 23.22 -4.83 14.17
C GLU A 246 23.80 -5.61 15.36
N GLU A 247 24.92 -6.30 15.14
CA GLU A 247 25.59 -7.04 16.19
C GLU A 247 26.00 -6.13 17.35
N GLY A 248 25.76 -6.60 18.58
CA GLY A 248 26.06 -5.81 19.79
C GLY A 248 24.97 -4.83 20.18
N LEU A 249 23.96 -4.60 19.35
CA LEU A 249 22.79 -3.75 19.63
C LEU A 249 23.20 -2.37 20.20
N PRO A 250 24.00 -1.58 19.46
CA PRO A 250 24.55 -0.31 19.97
C PRO A 250 23.42 0.70 20.24
N ASP A 251 23.67 1.64 21.16
CA ASP A 251 22.80 2.79 21.35
C ASP A 251 22.64 3.58 20.04
N TYR A 252 21.45 4.13 19.83
CA TYR A 252 21.15 4.95 18.66
C TYR A 252 20.26 6.14 19.03
N THR A 253 20.56 7.29 18.46
CA THR A 253 19.71 8.47 18.57
C THR A 253 19.30 8.90 17.17
N PRO A 254 18.01 8.77 16.83
CA PRO A 254 17.53 9.17 15.52
C PRO A 254 17.69 10.68 15.29
N PRO A 255 17.91 11.13 14.04
CA PRO A 255 17.78 12.53 13.67
C PRO A 255 16.39 13.10 14.05
N ALA A 256 16.32 14.39 14.33
CA ALA A 256 15.08 15.04 14.78
C ALA A 256 13.95 15.03 13.73
N ASP A 257 14.29 14.84 12.47
CA ASP A 257 13.42 14.76 11.30
C ASP A 257 13.19 13.33 10.80
N ALA A 258 13.68 12.32 11.52
CA ALA A 258 13.44 10.93 11.17
C ALA A 258 11.95 10.57 11.32
N GLY A 259 11.38 9.95 10.29
CA GLY A 259 10.06 9.36 10.37
C GLY A 259 9.99 8.15 11.31
N SER A 260 8.81 7.80 11.79
CA SER A 260 8.60 6.71 12.77
C SER A 260 9.07 5.34 12.26
N MET A 261 9.03 5.09 10.95
CA MET A 261 9.48 3.83 10.32
C MET A 261 10.94 3.87 9.85
N GLY A 262 11.72 4.88 10.26
CA GLY A 262 13.13 4.99 9.92
C GLY A 262 13.43 5.53 8.52
N GLY A 263 12.41 5.86 7.74
CA GLY A 263 12.58 6.68 6.54
C GLY A 263 12.97 8.09 6.95
N VAL A 264 14.17 8.52 6.64
CA VAL A 264 14.46 9.96 6.62
C VAL A 264 13.60 10.53 5.50
N PRO A 265 12.82 11.62 5.71
CA PRO A 265 12.21 12.32 4.58
C PRO A 265 13.35 12.60 3.61
N ALA A 266 13.24 12.11 2.37
CA ALA A 266 14.22 12.40 1.35
C ALA A 266 14.23 13.91 1.20
N ALA A 267 15.18 14.59 1.83
CA ALA A 267 15.59 15.88 1.36
C ALA A 267 16.00 15.60 -0.08
N LEU A 268 15.22 16.12 -1.03
CA LEU A 268 15.50 16.01 -2.46
C LEU A 268 16.89 16.60 -2.68
N GLU A 269 17.89 15.72 -2.64
CA GLU A 269 19.24 16.11 -3.01
C GLU A 269 19.21 16.47 -4.50
N PRO A 270 19.49 17.71 -4.88
CA PRO A 270 19.65 18.09 -6.27
C PRO A 270 21.02 17.59 -6.74
N GLY A 271 21.08 16.38 -7.27
CA GLY A 271 22.33 15.90 -7.88
C GLY A 271 22.27 14.46 -8.33
N ILE A 272 22.29 14.29 -9.63
CA ILE A 272 22.43 13.00 -10.33
C ILE A 272 23.78 12.31 -10.00
N ASP A 273 24.63 12.92 -9.23
CA ASP A 273 26.00 12.49 -8.98
C ASP A 273 26.18 11.67 -7.67
N GLY A 274 25.21 10.95 -7.23
CA GLY A 274 25.28 9.74 -6.41
C GLY A 274 26.24 9.69 -5.21
N HIS A 275 26.76 10.80 -4.74
CA HIS A 275 27.64 10.91 -3.59
C HIS A 275 27.19 12.06 -2.71
N ALA A 276 26.20 11.81 -1.85
CA ALA A 276 26.18 12.51 -0.57
C ALA A 276 27.46 12.06 0.18
N GLU A 277 28.30 12.98 0.58
CA GLU A 277 29.55 12.66 1.31
C GLU A 277 29.31 11.96 2.65
N THR A 278 28.04 11.82 3.08
CA THR A 278 27.66 10.99 4.23
C THR A 278 26.20 10.55 4.05
N ASP A 279 25.97 9.29 3.70
CA ASP A 279 24.66 8.64 3.91
C ASP A 279 24.28 8.84 5.38
N PRO A 280 23.03 9.21 5.71
CA PRO A 280 22.60 9.26 7.09
C PRO A 280 22.85 7.90 7.75
N PRO A 281 23.32 7.84 9.01
CA PRO A 281 23.60 6.57 9.66
C PRO A 281 22.32 5.72 9.69
N THR A 282 22.39 4.53 9.08
CA THR A 282 21.27 3.57 9.11
C THR A 282 21.01 3.18 10.56
N PRO A 283 19.75 3.23 11.03
CA PRO A 283 19.41 2.72 12.35
C PRO A 283 19.89 1.28 12.55
N PRO A 284 20.44 0.91 13.71
CA PRO A 284 21.00 -0.43 13.93
C PRO A 284 19.96 -1.56 13.91
N TYR A 285 18.69 -1.22 13.93
CA TYR A 285 17.56 -2.14 13.83
C TYR A 285 16.94 -2.21 12.42
N TRP A 286 17.44 -1.42 11.45
CA TRP A 286 16.95 -1.40 10.07
C TRP A 286 18.03 -1.73 9.05
N ALA A 287 17.61 -2.33 7.95
CA ALA A 287 18.36 -2.46 6.69
C ALA A 287 19.79 -3.02 6.84
N GLN A 288 19.99 -3.96 7.76
CA GLN A 288 21.24 -4.70 7.91
C GLN A 288 21.43 -5.71 6.78
N ASP A 289 22.65 -5.85 6.27
CA ASP A 289 22.96 -6.69 5.09
C ASP A 289 22.54 -8.16 5.22
N GLY A 290 22.44 -8.68 6.45
CA GLY A 290 22.03 -10.08 6.70
C GLY A 290 20.61 -10.42 6.23
N VAL A 291 19.73 -9.43 5.98
CA VAL A 291 18.36 -9.70 5.46
C VAL A 291 18.38 -10.31 4.06
N HIS A 292 19.36 -9.96 3.25
CA HIS A 292 19.46 -10.42 1.86
C HIS A 292 19.66 -11.94 1.74
N GLU A 293 20.33 -12.56 2.69
CA GLU A 293 20.47 -14.03 2.73
C GLU A 293 19.12 -14.71 3.00
N ILE A 294 18.29 -14.11 3.86
CA ILE A 294 16.96 -14.62 4.17
C ILE A 294 16.10 -14.61 2.90
N TYR A 295 16.11 -13.51 2.16
CA TYR A 295 15.27 -13.37 0.96
C TYR A 295 15.73 -14.23 -0.21
N ARG A 296 17.03 -14.52 -0.33
CA ARG A 296 17.50 -15.55 -1.26
C ARG A 296 16.97 -16.94 -0.91
N GLY A 297 16.91 -17.26 0.39
CA GLY A 297 16.28 -18.50 0.85
C GLY A 297 14.79 -18.57 0.51
N TRP A 298 14.07 -17.46 0.64
CA TRP A 298 12.65 -17.38 0.28
C TRP A 298 12.44 -17.45 -1.23
N HIS A 299 13.27 -16.74 -1.99
CA HIS A 299 13.26 -16.84 -3.46
C HIS A 299 13.40 -18.29 -3.92
N ALA A 300 14.35 -19.03 -3.34
CA ALA A 300 14.53 -20.46 -3.66
C ALA A 300 13.29 -21.31 -3.32
N VAL A 301 12.55 -20.99 -2.25
CA VAL A 301 11.26 -21.67 -1.95
C VAL A 301 10.23 -21.35 -3.02
N LEU A 302 10.12 -20.10 -3.46
CA LEU A 302 9.17 -19.71 -4.52
C LEU A 302 9.48 -20.41 -5.85
N GLU A 303 10.76 -20.62 -6.16
CA GLU A 303 11.19 -21.35 -7.36
C GLU A 303 10.80 -22.84 -7.35
N GLU A 304 10.42 -23.43 -6.20
CA GLU A 304 9.85 -24.77 -6.13
C GLU A 304 8.47 -24.88 -6.82
N TYR A 305 7.81 -23.73 -7.10
CA TYR A 305 6.44 -23.65 -7.60
C TYR A 305 6.37 -23.06 -9.01
N GLU A 306 5.45 -23.59 -9.84
CA GLU A 306 5.21 -23.05 -11.18
C GLU A 306 4.46 -21.71 -11.12
N GLY A 307 4.66 -20.83 -12.10
CA GLY A 307 3.81 -19.66 -12.36
C GLY A 307 4.29 -18.35 -11.75
N ASP A 308 5.62 -18.11 -11.69
CA ASP A 308 6.22 -16.82 -11.29
C ASP A 308 5.64 -16.24 -9.98
N ARG A 309 5.86 -16.93 -8.88
CA ARG A 309 5.47 -16.45 -7.54
C ARG A 309 6.22 -15.18 -7.17
N VAL A 310 5.61 -14.28 -6.42
CA VAL A 310 6.16 -12.94 -6.16
C VAL A 310 6.35 -12.67 -4.67
N LEU A 311 7.46 -11.99 -4.34
CA LEU A 311 7.68 -11.31 -3.07
C LEU A 311 7.69 -9.81 -3.33
N CYS A 312 6.92 -9.04 -2.56
CA CYS A 312 6.91 -7.58 -2.57
C CYS A 312 7.38 -7.04 -1.21
N ALA A 313 8.50 -6.34 -1.19
CA ALA A 313 9.05 -5.78 0.04
C ALA A 313 8.30 -4.51 0.47
N GLU A 314 7.85 -4.48 1.71
CA GLU A 314 7.62 -3.23 2.42
C GLU A 314 8.91 -2.87 3.15
N ALA A 315 9.63 -1.88 2.59
CA ALA A 315 10.93 -1.48 3.11
C ALA A 315 11.13 0.04 2.99
N TRP A 316 11.19 0.70 4.13
CA TRP A 316 11.50 2.13 4.23
C TRP A 316 13.02 2.31 4.25
N VAL A 317 13.64 2.28 3.08
CA VAL A 317 15.10 2.29 2.91
C VAL A 317 15.50 3.36 1.91
N GLU A 318 16.37 4.25 2.36
CA GLU A 318 17.02 5.27 1.54
C GLU A 318 18.55 5.05 1.52
N PRO A 319 19.23 5.42 0.46
CA PRO A 319 18.72 5.90 -0.84
C PRO A 319 18.07 4.76 -1.67
N LEU A 320 17.37 5.10 -2.74
CA LEU A 320 16.72 4.13 -3.65
C LEU A 320 17.69 3.07 -4.21
N THR A 321 18.96 3.40 -4.37
CA THR A 321 20.00 2.44 -4.77
C THR A 321 20.25 1.36 -3.71
N LYS A 322 20.03 1.68 -2.44
CA LYS A 322 20.08 0.69 -1.35
C LYS A 322 18.81 -0.17 -1.37
N LEU A 323 17.63 0.45 -1.54
CA LEU A 323 16.36 -0.26 -1.68
C LEU A 323 16.37 -1.24 -2.87
N ALA A 324 16.97 -0.87 -4.00
CA ALA A 324 17.08 -1.72 -5.20
C ALA A 324 17.76 -3.07 -4.90
N ARG A 325 18.55 -3.18 -3.82
CA ARG A 325 19.18 -4.45 -3.42
C ARG A 325 18.17 -5.52 -3.01
N TRP A 326 16.96 -5.14 -2.54
CA TRP A 326 15.89 -6.09 -2.19
C TRP A 326 15.29 -6.79 -3.42
N VAL A 327 15.42 -6.18 -4.60
CA VAL A 327 14.83 -6.68 -5.86
C VAL A 327 15.90 -7.15 -6.85
N ARG A 328 17.04 -7.63 -6.35
CA ARG A 328 18.01 -8.34 -7.17
C ARG A 328 17.38 -9.63 -7.72
N PRO A 329 17.85 -10.16 -8.86
CA PRO A 329 17.22 -11.33 -9.53
C PRO A 329 17.07 -12.59 -8.67
N ASP A 330 17.87 -12.72 -7.62
CA ASP A 330 17.90 -13.84 -6.68
C ASP A 330 17.22 -13.54 -5.33
N GLU A 331 16.50 -12.42 -5.23
CA GLU A 331 15.81 -11.99 -4.01
C GLU A 331 14.31 -11.76 -4.24
N MET A 332 13.77 -10.57 -3.96
CA MET A 332 12.36 -10.26 -4.18
C MET A 332 12.11 -9.74 -5.59
N GLN A 333 10.86 -9.73 -6.01
CA GLN A 333 10.46 -9.27 -7.33
C GLN A 333 10.07 -7.79 -7.32
N GLN A 334 9.50 -7.30 -6.23
CA GLN A 334 9.00 -5.94 -6.07
C GLN A 334 9.42 -5.34 -4.74
N ALA A 335 9.56 -4.02 -4.69
CA ALA A 335 9.67 -3.24 -3.46
C ALA A 335 8.90 -1.94 -3.63
N PHE A 336 8.05 -1.58 -2.67
CA PHE A 336 7.29 -0.34 -2.73
C PHE A 336 8.21 0.87 -2.84
N ASN A 337 7.90 1.77 -3.77
CA ASN A 337 8.59 3.04 -3.92
C ASN A 337 7.96 4.09 -3.00
N PHE A 338 8.37 4.10 -1.74
CA PHE A 338 7.85 5.05 -0.76
C PHE A 338 8.37 6.46 -0.97
N THR A 339 9.50 6.65 -1.66
CA THR A 339 9.96 7.97 -2.09
C THR A 339 8.94 8.60 -3.06
N TYR A 340 8.37 7.82 -3.99
CA TYR A 340 7.28 8.30 -4.85
C TYR A 340 5.98 8.55 -4.07
N LEU A 341 5.62 7.67 -3.15
CA LEU A 341 4.46 7.85 -2.28
C LEU A 341 4.54 9.15 -1.49
N SER A 342 5.72 9.47 -0.97
CA SER A 342 5.95 10.65 -0.12
C SER A 342 6.11 11.95 -0.90
N ALA A 343 6.33 11.87 -2.22
CA ALA A 343 6.52 13.05 -3.06
C ALA A 343 5.29 13.96 -3.04
N GLY A 344 5.54 15.27 -2.99
CA GLY A 344 4.51 16.30 -3.08
C GLY A 344 3.94 16.45 -4.51
N TRP A 345 2.87 17.22 -4.64
CA TRP A 345 2.28 17.53 -5.94
C TRP A 345 3.06 18.67 -6.63
N SER A 346 4.27 18.35 -7.08
CA SER A 346 5.21 19.29 -7.71
C SER A 346 5.90 18.62 -8.90
N ALA A 347 5.86 19.24 -10.09
CA ALA A 347 6.46 18.65 -11.28
C ALA A 347 7.98 18.44 -11.16
N PRO A 348 8.78 19.38 -10.61
CA PRO A 348 10.20 19.14 -10.38
C PRO A 348 10.47 17.94 -9.45
N GLU A 349 9.73 17.85 -8.35
CA GLU A 349 9.89 16.79 -7.37
C GLU A 349 9.51 15.42 -7.94
N LEU A 350 8.30 15.31 -8.50
CA LEU A 350 7.83 14.08 -9.14
C LEU A 350 8.77 13.61 -10.26
N ARG A 351 9.27 14.55 -11.08
CA ARG A 351 10.23 14.21 -12.12
C ARG A 351 11.53 13.64 -11.56
N ALA A 352 12.09 14.29 -10.55
CA ALA A 352 13.32 13.83 -9.90
C ALA A 352 13.14 12.43 -9.29
N VAL A 353 12.05 12.21 -8.57
CA VAL A 353 11.74 10.91 -7.97
C VAL A 353 11.54 9.82 -9.03
N ILE A 354 10.82 10.11 -10.11
CA ILE A 354 10.61 9.16 -11.21
C ILE A 354 11.95 8.78 -11.87
N ASP A 355 12.78 9.77 -12.22
CA ASP A 355 14.08 9.54 -12.84
C ASP A 355 15.01 8.72 -11.92
N ASN A 356 15.14 9.12 -10.66
CA ASN A 356 15.97 8.44 -9.68
C ASN A 356 15.50 6.99 -9.45
N SER A 357 14.18 6.77 -9.38
CA SER A 357 13.59 5.45 -9.20
C SER A 357 13.90 4.53 -10.37
N ILE A 358 13.63 4.98 -11.60
CA ILE A 358 13.90 4.19 -12.80
C ILE A 358 15.40 3.87 -12.90
N ALA A 359 16.26 4.85 -12.65
CA ALA A 359 17.71 4.66 -12.70
C ALA A 359 18.20 3.68 -11.62
N ALA A 360 17.73 3.81 -10.38
CA ALA A 360 18.15 2.96 -9.28
C ALA A 360 17.75 1.49 -9.50
N PHE A 361 16.49 1.23 -9.83
CA PHE A 361 16.00 -0.13 -10.05
C PHE A 361 16.56 -0.77 -11.34
N ALA A 362 16.85 0.02 -12.36
CA ALA A 362 17.52 -0.47 -13.57
C ALA A 362 18.92 -1.06 -13.30
N THR A 363 19.61 -0.64 -12.24
CA THR A 363 20.93 -1.18 -11.85
C THR A 363 20.90 -2.67 -11.54
N VAL A 364 19.74 -3.19 -11.13
CA VAL A 364 19.49 -4.61 -10.81
C VAL A 364 18.54 -5.28 -11.80
N GLY A 365 18.09 -4.57 -12.85
CA GLY A 365 17.19 -5.09 -13.88
C GLY A 365 15.72 -5.21 -13.43
N ALA A 366 15.36 -4.62 -12.29
CA ALA A 366 13.99 -4.59 -11.79
C ALA A 366 13.21 -3.35 -12.26
N PRO A 367 11.88 -3.43 -12.42
CA PRO A 367 11.03 -2.26 -12.58
C PRO A 367 10.78 -1.57 -11.24
N SER A 368 10.37 -0.30 -11.26
CA SER A 368 9.85 0.37 -10.07
C SER A 368 8.43 -0.13 -9.75
N THR A 369 8.07 -0.11 -8.47
CA THR A 369 6.72 -0.45 -7.98
C THR A 369 6.08 0.81 -7.40
N TRP A 370 5.18 1.41 -8.18
CA TRP A 370 4.57 2.70 -7.87
C TRP A 370 3.40 2.56 -6.91
N VAL A 371 3.28 3.47 -5.97
CA VAL A 371 2.20 3.49 -4.97
C VAL A 371 1.89 4.93 -4.54
N LEU A 372 0.61 5.27 -4.38
CA LEU A 372 0.15 6.59 -3.91
C LEU A 372 -0.49 6.53 -2.52
N SER A 373 -1.08 5.41 -2.13
CA SER A 373 -1.70 5.20 -0.82
C SER A 373 -1.60 3.75 -0.37
N ASN A 374 -1.71 3.55 0.94
CA ASN A 374 -1.91 2.26 1.58
C ASN A 374 -2.67 2.47 2.90
N HIS A 375 -2.80 1.43 3.70
CA HIS A 375 -3.51 1.46 4.99
C HIS A 375 -2.71 2.11 6.15
N ASP A 376 -1.50 2.63 5.88
CA ASP A 376 -0.60 3.22 6.89
C ASP A 376 -0.34 4.72 6.68
N VAL A 377 -0.85 5.29 5.58
CA VAL A 377 -0.64 6.71 5.26
C VAL A 377 -1.96 7.41 5.00
N VAL A 378 -1.98 8.71 5.24
CA VAL A 378 -3.11 9.58 4.85
C VAL A 378 -3.41 9.38 3.37
N ARG A 379 -4.69 9.15 3.02
CA ARG A 379 -5.12 8.95 1.63
C ARG A 379 -4.64 10.07 0.72
N HIS A 380 -4.14 9.74 -0.46
CA HIS A 380 -3.55 10.74 -1.36
C HIS A 380 -4.55 11.82 -1.81
N ALA A 381 -5.86 11.51 -1.84
CA ALA A 381 -6.92 12.51 -2.07
C ALA A 381 -7.00 13.60 -0.98
N SER A 382 -6.37 13.37 0.16
CA SER A 382 -6.17 14.40 1.20
C SER A 382 -4.71 14.83 1.27
N ARG A 383 -3.76 13.88 1.26
CA ARG A 383 -2.33 14.15 1.45
C ARG A 383 -1.77 15.14 0.43
N LEU A 384 -2.13 15.02 -0.85
CA LEU A 384 -1.63 15.90 -1.90
C LEU A 384 -2.15 17.35 -1.82
N ALA A 385 -3.07 17.64 -0.91
CA ALA A 385 -3.57 18.99 -0.64
C ALA A 385 -3.32 19.47 0.79
N LEU A 386 -2.50 18.75 1.57
CA LEU A 386 -2.05 19.24 2.88
C LEU A 386 -1.19 20.49 2.68
N GLU A 387 -1.41 21.49 3.55
CA GLU A 387 -0.62 22.72 3.58
C GLU A 387 0.51 22.68 4.62
N ALA A 388 0.54 21.63 5.46
CA ALA A 388 1.57 21.39 6.46
C ALA A 388 2.14 19.99 6.30
N ASP A 389 3.40 19.81 6.67
CA ASP A 389 4.06 18.52 6.69
C ASP A 389 3.36 17.56 7.65
N ASN A 390 3.13 16.34 7.20
CA ASN A 390 2.59 15.26 8.01
C ASN A 390 3.55 14.08 7.97
N LEU A 391 4.18 13.80 9.11
CA LEU A 391 5.09 12.66 9.22
C LEU A 391 4.30 11.36 9.14
N GLN A 392 4.89 10.36 8.49
CA GLN A 392 4.29 9.04 8.36
C GLN A 392 3.88 8.47 9.74
N GLY A 393 2.71 7.86 9.80
CA GLY A 393 2.15 7.28 11.02
C GLY A 393 1.50 8.28 11.99
N HIS A 394 1.65 9.60 11.76
CA HIS A 394 1.01 10.61 12.63
C HIS A 394 -0.49 10.75 12.36
N GLY A 395 -0.91 10.52 11.11
CA GLY A 395 -2.30 10.75 10.69
C GLY A 395 -2.72 12.21 10.76
N ILE A 396 -3.96 12.50 10.38
CA ILE A 396 -4.56 13.83 10.53
C ILE A 396 -5.93 13.74 11.20
N GLY A 397 -6.28 14.78 11.93
CA GLY A 397 -7.57 14.89 12.63
C GLY A 397 -8.05 16.31 12.73
N PRO A 398 -9.18 16.57 13.42
CA PRO A 398 -9.83 17.88 13.44
C PRO A 398 -8.97 19.05 13.94
N LYS A 399 -7.91 18.75 14.70
CA LYS A 399 -7.01 19.76 15.28
C LYS A 399 -5.68 19.89 14.55
N SER A 400 -5.47 19.12 13.46
CA SER A 400 -4.25 19.20 12.65
C SER A 400 -4.20 20.54 11.93
N GLU A 401 -2.99 21.11 11.81
CA GLU A 401 -2.75 22.31 11.02
C GLU A 401 -2.73 21.99 9.53
N GLY A 402 -3.06 22.97 8.68
CA GLY A 402 -2.96 22.84 7.23
C GLY A 402 -3.86 21.76 6.63
N LEU A 403 -5.08 21.57 7.18
CA LEU A 403 -6.03 20.57 6.66
C LEU A 403 -6.31 20.77 5.16
N PRO A 404 -6.49 19.67 4.40
CA PRO A 404 -6.60 19.73 2.96
C PRO A 404 -7.92 20.31 2.49
N ASP A 405 -7.90 21.09 1.40
CA ASP A 405 -9.11 21.41 0.64
C ASP A 405 -9.55 20.13 -0.12
N PRO A 406 -10.77 19.60 0.12
CA PRO A 406 -11.18 18.32 -0.46
C PRO A 406 -11.38 18.37 -1.98
N VAL A 407 -11.69 19.53 -2.55
CA VAL A 407 -11.89 19.71 -4.00
C VAL A 407 -10.52 19.70 -4.71
N VAL A 408 -9.56 20.43 -4.15
CA VAL A 408 -8.18 20.45 -4.64
C VAL A 408 -7.56 19.05 -4.49
N GLY A 409 -7.76 18.42 -3.33
CA GLY A 409 -7.24 17.08 -3.03
C GLY A 409 -7.73 16.02 -4.02
N LEU A 410 -9.03 15.96 -4.27
CA LEU A 410 -9.60 15.02 -5.24
C LEU A 410 -9.04 15.25 -6.66
N ARG A 411 -8.97 16.52 -7.09
CA ARG A 411 -8.44 16.87 -8.41
C ARG A 411 -6.98 16.46 -8.58
N ARG A 412 -6.13 16.73 -7.58
CA ARG A 412 -4.72 16.30 -7.55
C ARG A 412 -4.58 14.78 -7.52
N ALA A 413 -5.40 14.09 -6.74
CA ALA A 413 -5.40 12.64 -6.67
C ALA A 413 -5.68 12.00 -8.03
N ARG A 414 -6.72 12.45 -8.72
CA ARG A 414 -7.08 11.97 -10.06
C ARG A 414 -5.96 12.22 -11.08
N ALA A 415 -5.32 13.39 -11.02
CA ALA A 415 -4.19 13.72 -11.88
C ALA A 415 -2.94 12.88 -11.54
N ALA A 416 -2.62 12.70 -10.26
CA ALA A 416 -1.50 11.88 -9.79
C ALA A 416 -1.66 10.40 -10.20
N THR A 417 -2.88 9.86 -10.07
CA THR A 417 -3.18 8.51 -10.55
C THR A 417 -3.00 8.37 -12.05
N ALA A 418 -3.46 9.36 -12.83
CA ALA A 418 -3.25 9.36 -14.27
C ALA A 418 -1.76 9.41 -14.64
N VAL A 419 -0.93 10.14 -13.90
CA VAL A 419 0.53 10.11 -14.06
C VAL A 419 1.08 8.74 -13.70
N MET A 420 0.78 8.21 -12.50
CA MET A 420 1.29 6.94 -11.99
C MET A 420 0.98 5.76 -12.93
N LEU A 421 -0.27 5.63 -13.36
CA LEU A 421 -0.69 4.53 -14.22
C LEU A 421 -0.12 4.59 -15.64
N ALA A 422 0.46 5.73 -16.05
CA ALA A 422 1.16 5.85 -17.32
C ALA A 422 2.67 5.53 -17.22
N LEU A 423 3.22 5.36 -16.02
CA LEU A 423 4.64 5.03 -15.83
C LEU A 423 4.93 3.55 -16.13
N PRO A 424 6.15 3.24 -16.63
CA PRO A 424 6.63 1.86 -16.72
C PRO A 424 6.86 1.28 -15.32
N GLY A 425 6.63 -0.02 -15.14
CA GLY A 425 6.71 -0.72 -13.87
C GLY A 425 5.34 -1.23 -13.41
N SER A 426 5.25 -1.74 -12.20
CA SER A 426 4.01 -2.15 -11.54
C SER A 426 3.39 -0.99 -10.75
N ALA A 427 2.11 -1.13 -10.40
CA ALA A 427 1.41 -0.14 -9.60
C ALA A 427 0.52 -0.81 -8.55
N TYR A 428 0.44 -0.22 -7.37
CA TYR A 428 -0.49 -0.63 -6.32
C TYR A 428 -1.55 0.44 -6.11
N ILE A 429 -2.79 0.01 -5.98
CA ILE A 429 -3.97 0.83 -5.71
C ILE A 429 -4.55 0.40 -4.36
N TYR A 430 -4.71 1.32 -3.44
CA TYR A 430 -5.37 1.05 -2.16
C TYR A 430 -6.89 1.17 -2.30
N GLN A 431 -7.64 0.26 -1.67
CA GLN A 431 -9.11 0.27 -1.67
C GLN A 431 -9.69 1.66 -1.42
N GLY A 432 -10.62 2.08 -2.28
CA GLY A 432 -11.27 3.38 -2.25
C GLY A 432 -10.54 4.50 -2.99
N GLU A 433 -9.34 4.29 -3.51
CA GLU A 433 -8.69 5.25 -4.40
C GLU A 433 -9.51 5.45 -5.68
N GLU A 434 -10.03 4.36 -6.23
CA GLU A 434 -10.88 4.38 -7.43
C GLU A 434 -12.19 5.12 -7.21
N LEU A 435 -12.58 5.34 -5.96
CA LEU A 435 -13.76 6.12 -5.59
C LEU A 435 -13.41 7.58 -5.28
N GLY A 436 -12.13 7.91 -5.19
CA GLY A 436 -11.65 9.23 -4.78
C GLY A 436 -11.83 9.52 -3.29
N LEU A 437 -11.84 8.48 -2.44
CA LEU A 437 -12.08 8.65 -1.01
C LEU A 437 -11.02 9.53 -0.35
N PRO A 438 -11.43 10.59 0.36
CA PRO A 438 -10.54 11.37 1.22
C PRO A 438 -10.28 10.67 2.54
N GLU A 439 -9.35 11.19 3.32
CA GLU A 439 -9.13 10.80 4.71
C GLU A 439 -10.36 11.12 5.57
N ALA A 440 -10.73 10.19 6.47
CA ALA A 440 -11.81 10.44 7.43
C ALA A 440 -11.29 11.25 8.62
N ILE A 441 -11.12 12.55 8.44
CA ILE A 441 -10.48 13.48 9.40
C ILE A 441 -11.26 13.59 10.71
N TYR A 442 -12.61 13.55 10.64
CA TYR A 442 -13.52 13.86 11.77
C TYR A 442 -14.00 12.61 12.52
N LEU A 443 -13.18 11.56 12.57
CA LEU A 443 -13.49 10.39 13.40
C LEU A 443 -13.59 10.81 14.88
N PRO A 444 -14.64 10.34 15.60
CA PRO A 444 -14.75 10.54 17.04
C PRO A 444 -13.56 9.91 17.78
N ASP A 445 -13.06 10.58 18.81
CA ASP A 445 -11.91 10.10 19.59
C ASP A 445 -12.19 8.73 20.23
N GLU A 446 -13.44 8.48 20.64
CA GLU A 446 -13.89 7.20 21.22
C GLU A 446 -13.99 6.03 20.22
N ALA A 447 -13.98 6.34 18.93
CA ALA A 447 -14.01 5.30 17.88
C ALA A 447 -12.60 4.87 17.43
N ARG A 448 -11.57 5.59 17.85
CA ARG A 448 -10.19 5.32 17.42
C ARG A 448 -9.66 4.02 17.99
N GLN A 449 -8.93 3.27 17.17
CA GLN A 449 -8.41 1.95 17.51
C GLN A 449 -6.90 1.80 17.23
N ASP A 450 -6.26 2.75 16.55
CA ASP A 450 -4.84 2.69 16.25
C ASP A 450 -3.98 2.73 17.54
N PRO A 451 -3.02 1.80 17.73
CA PRO A 451 -2.08 1.82 18.87
C PRO A 451 -1.37 3.16 19.06
N THR A 452 -1.04 3.86 17.98
CA THR A 452 -0.39 5.17 18.02
C THR A 452 -1.19 6.19 18.80
N TRP A 453 -2.52 6.22 18.61
CA TRP A 453 -3.41 7.11 19.35
C TRP A 453 -3.30 6.91 20.87
N PHE A 454 -3.33 5.66 21.32
CA PHE A 454 -3.29 5.33 22.74
C PHE A 454 -1.90 5.54 23.35
N ARG A 455 -0.83 5.20 22.62
CA ARG A 455 0.55 5.33 23.13
C ARG A 455 1.06 6.76 23.16
N THR A 456 0.43 7.66 22.43
CA THR A 456 0.77 9.09 22.41
C THR A 456 -0.24 9.96 23.16
N ASP A 457 -1.12 9.35 23.99
CA ASP A 457 -2.17 10.05 24.74
C ASP A 457 -3.01 10.99 23.84
N GLY A 458 -3.25 10.59 22.59
CA GLY A 458 -4.03 11.37 21.63
C GLY A 458 -3.28 12.53 20.94
N GLU A 459 -1.97 12.59 21.07
CA GLU A 459 -1.16 13.60 20.36
C GLU A 459 -1.05 13.30 18.85
N ARG A 460 -1.06 12.00 18.48
CA ARG A 460 -1.02 11.53 17.10
C ARG A 460 -2.30 10.79 16.77
N TYR A 461 -2.92 11.15 15.65
CA TYR A 461 -4.21 10.56 15.24
C TYR A 461 -4.09 9.12 14.70
N GLY A 462 -2.89 8.72 14.26
CA GLY A 462 -2.65 7.39 13.72
C GLY A 462 -3.34 7.17 12.38
N ARG A 463 -3.61 5.91 12.06
CA ARG A 463 -4.01 5.42 10.73
C ARG A 463 -5.51 5.19 10.54
N ASP A 464 -6.33 5.37 11.58
CA ASP A 464 -7.76 5.05 11.52
C ASP A 464 -8.50 5.77 10.38
N GLY A 465 -8.10 7.01 10.07
CA GLY A 465 -8.74 7.82 9.04
C GLY A 465 -8.68 7.23 7.63
N CYS A 466 -7.58 6.55 7.28
CA CYS A 466 -7.45 5.87 5.98
C CYS A 466 -8.07 4.45 5.98
N ARG A 467 -8.43 3.91 7.16
CA ARG A 467 -8.90 2.54 7.36
C ARG A 467 -10.42 2.40 7.45
N VAL A 468 -11.16 3.50 7.39
CA VAL A 468 -12.63 3.50 7.42
C VAL A 468 -13.20 2.63 6.27
N PRO A 469 -14.24 1.81 6.54
CA PRO A 469 -14.87 0.97 5.53
C PRO A 469 -15.32 1.72 4.29
N ILE A 470 -15.07 1.12 3.10
CA ILE A 470 -15.41 1.74 1.82
C ILE A 470 -16.91 1.72 1.55
N PRO A 471 -17.46 2.75 0.86
CA PRO A 471 -18.88 2.80 0.50
C PRO A 471 -19.13 2.08 -0.84
N TRP A 472 -20.09 1.16 -0.84
CA TRP A 472 -20.53 0.41 -2.03
C TRP A 472 -21.82 0.96 -2.62
N GLU A 473 -22.81 1.25 -1.78
CA GLU A 473 -24.20 1.57 -2.19
C GLU A 473 -24.71 2.76 -1.39
N ALA A 474 -24.99 3.86 -2.08
CA ALA A 474 -25.52 5.08 -1.47
C ALA A 474 -26.90 4.85 -0.84
N GLY A 475 -27.23 5.60 0.22
CA GLY A 475 -28.52 5.55 0.88
C GLY A 475 -28.80 4.28 1.69
N ARG A 476 -27.87 3.32 1.74
CA ARG A 476 -27.99 2.12 2.57
C ARG A 476 -27.27 2.29 3.92
N PRO A 477 -27.70 1.58 4.95
CA PRO A 477 -26.91 1.48 6.18
C PRO A 477 -25.48 1.06 5.87
N THR A 478 -24.51 1.66 6.56
CA THR A 478 -23.05 1.45 6.31
C THR A 478 -22.64 1.58 4.84
N TYR A 479 -23.42 2.32 4.04
CA TYR A 479 -23.24 2.46 2.59
C TYR A 479 -23.04 1.11 1.88
N GLY A 480 -23.77 0.06 2.30
CA GLY A 480 -23.69 -1.29 1.72
C GLY A 480 -22.36 -2.01 1.97
N PHE A 481 -21.56 -1.55 2.92
CA PHE A 481 -20.38 -2.27 3.42
C PHE A 481 -20.79 -3.60 4.05
N GLY A 482 -21.81 -3.58 4.92
CA GLY A 482 -22.44 -4.75 5.51
C GLY A 482 -23.92 -4.88 5.09
N PRO A 483 -24.60 -5.98 5.51
CA PRO A 483 -26.02 -6.14 5.31
C PRO A 483 -26.81 -5.07 6.08
N ASP A 484 -28.02 -4.76 5.62
CA ASP A 484 -28.87 -3.73 6.25
C ASP A 484 -29.15 -3.96 7.74
N SER A 485 -29.02 -5.20 8.19
CA SER A 485 -29.21 -5.60 9.58
C SER A 485 -28.05 -5.27 10.51
N SER A 486 -26.83 -5.06 10.00
CA SER A 486 -25.64 -4.78 10.84
C SER A 486 -25.70 -3.42 11.51
N GLY A 487 -26.18 -2.40 10.79
CA GLY A 487 -26.44 -1.07 11.33
C GLY A 487 -25.22 -0.25 11.75
N LYS A 488 -24.00 -0.82 11.74
CA LYS A 488 -22.74 -0.16 12.13
C LYS A 488 -21.55 -0.83 11.45
N SER A 489 -20.46 -0.09 11.37
CA SER A 489 -19.13 -0.59 11.00
C SER A 489 -18.15 -0.37 12.16
N TRP A 490 -17.03 -1.11 12.17
CA TRP A 490 -16.02 -1.04 13.22
C TRP A 490 -15.39 0.35 13.39
N LEU A 491 -15.22 1.09 12.29
CA LEU A 491 -14.97 2.54 12.28
C LEU A 491 -16.16 3.23 11.62
N PRO A 492 -16.67 4.34 12.17
CA PRO A 492 -17.81 5.04 11.62
C PRO A 492 -17.46 5.73 10.31
N GLN A 493 -18.27 5.49 9.29
CA GLN A 493 -18.13 6.15 7.99
C GLN A 493 -18.64 7.60 8.07
N PRO A 494 -17.94 8.58 7.45
CA PRO A 494 -18.44 9.95 7.34
C PRO A 494 -19.82 10.02 6.67
N SER A 495 -20.69 10.88 7.18
CA SER A 495 -22.11 10.96 6.76
C SER A 495 -22.30 11.52 5.33
N ASP A 496 -21.28 12.07 4.73
CA ASP A 496 -21.27 12.63 3.36
C ASP A 496 -20.66 11.66 2.31
N TRP A 497 -20.39 10.41 2.69
CA TRP A 497 -19.77 9.43 1.78
C TRP A 497 -20.73 8.81 0.77
N ASP A 498 -22.03 9.13 0.80
CA ASP A 498 -22.97 8.79 -0.29
C ASP A 498 -22.43 9.16 -1.68
N GLN A 499 -21.81 10.33 -1.79
CA GLN A 499 -21.25 10.83 -3.06
C GLN A 499 -20.07 10.01 -3.59
N PHE A 500 -19.38 9.28 -2.71
CA PHE A 500 -18.25 8.42 -3.07
C PHE A 500 -18.66 6.96 -3.24
N ALA A 501 -19.91 6.60 -2.94
CA ALA A 501 -20.35 5.21 -3.09
C ALA A 501 -20.17 4.73 -4.54
N ARG A 502 -19.74 3.45 -4.67
CA ARG A 502 -19.42 2.88 -5.98
C ARG A 502 -20.60 2.97 -6.95
N ASP A 503 -21.81 2.65 -6.51
CA ASP A 503 -23.02 2.67 -7.34
C ASP A 503 -23.38 4.07 -7.88
N THR A 504 -22.98 5.13 -7.21
CA THR A 504 -23.18 6.50 -7.69
C THR A 504 -22.19 6.92 -8.77
N GLN A 505 -21.11 6.17 -8.94
CA GLN A 505 -20.04 6.46 -9.88
C GLN A 505 -20.01 5.51 -11.08
N GLU A 506 -20.53 4.30 -10.94
CA GLU A 506 -20.50 3.27 -11.98
C GLU A 506 -21.31 3.70 -13.21
N GLY A 507 -20.65 3.67 -14.38
CA GLY A 507 -21.24 4.15 -15.64
C GLY A 507 -21.42 5.65 -15.75
N VAL A 508 -21.01 6.44 -14.76
CA VAL A 508 -21.11 7.91 -14.76
C VAL A 508 -19.87 8.53 -15.38
N ALA A 509 -20.03 9.06 -16.59
CA ALA A 509 -18.94 9.69 -17.31
C ALA A 509 -18.27 10.81 -16.48
N GLY A 510 -16.95 10.72 -16.35
CA GLY A 510 -16.14 11.67 -15.59
C GLY A 510 -16.06 11.39 -14.08
N SER A 511 -16.73 10.34 -13.56
CA SER A 511 -16.51 9.89 -12.19
C SER A 511 -15.07 9.39 -11.98
N THR A 512 -14.64 9.30 -10.74
CA THR A 512 -13.29 8.80 -10.42
C THR A 512 -13.18 7.31 -10.76
N LEU A 513 -14.22 6.53 -10.50
CA LEU A 513 -14.28 5.12 -10.86
C LEU A 513 -14.08 4.89 -12.37
N GLU A 514 -14.81 5.63 -13.20
CA GLU A 514 -14.68 5.50 -14.66
C GLU A 514 -13.33 6.01 -15.18
N LEU A 515 -12.73 7.00 -14.52
CA LEU A 515 -11.36 7.43 -14.80
C LEU A 515 -10.37 6.27 -14.58
N TYR A 516 -10.47 5.57 -13.43
CA TYR A 516 -9.59 4.42 -13.13
C TYR A 516 -9.81 3.27 -14.11
N LYS A 517 -11.07 2.89 -14.39
CA LYS A 517 -11.37 1.84 -15.40
C LYS A 517 -10.76 2.17 -16.75
N LEU A 518 -10.92 3.41 -17.21
CA LEU A 518 -10.36 3.86 -18.49
C LEU A 518 -8.83 3.86 -18.47
N ALA A 519 -8.21 4.38 -17.41
CA ALA A 519 -6.75 4.40 -17.28
C ALA A 519 -6.14 3.00 -17.30
N LEU A 520 -6.74 2.04 -16.57
CA LEU A 520 -6.29 0.65 -16.53
C LEU A 520 -6.46 -0.04 -17.89
N ALA A 521 -7.59 0.15 -18.55
CA ALA A 521 -7.82 -0.38 -19.89
C ALA A 521 -6.82 0.18 -20.92
N LEU A 522 -6.52 1.47 -20.86
CA LEU A 522 -5.53 2.11 -21.75
C LEU A 522 -4.10 1.66 -21.40
N ARG A 523 -3.77 1.53 -20.10
CA ARG A 523 -2.48 1.01 -19.65
C ARG A 523 -2.21 -0.39 -20.23
N ALA A 524 -3.20 -1.27 -20.13
CA ALA A 524 -3.12 -2.62 -20.70
C ALA A 524 -3.03 -2.57 -22.24
N LYS A 525 -3.91 -1.79 -22.90
CA LYS A 525 -3.97 -1.68 -24.37
C LYS A 525 -2.65 -1.20 -24.98
N PHE A 526 -2.01 -0.22 -24.38
CA PHE A 526 -0.77 0.37 -24.90
C PHE A 526 0.50 -0.23 -24.26
N GLY A 527 0.38 -1.21 -23.36
CA GLY A 527 1.52 -1.87 -22.72
C GLY A 527 2.37 -0.91 -21.88
N LEU A 528 1.77 0.09 -21.24
CA LEU A 528 2.51 1.18 -20.57
C LEU A 528 3.40 0.66 -19.43
N GLY A 529 2.99 -0.42 -18.73
CA GLY A 529 3.77 -1.01 -17.66
C GLY A 529 5.11 -1.62 -18.10
N THR A 530 5.21 -2.03 -19.36
CA THR A 530 6.45 -2.59 -19.98
C THR A 530 7.12 -1.60 -20.93
N GLY A 531 6.63 -0.37 -21.03
CA GLY A 531 7.13 0.66 -21.90
C GLY A 531 8.41 1.34 -21.42
N THR A 532 8.74 2.45 -22.05
CA THR A 532 9.91 3.27 -21.71
C THR A 532 9.50 4.73 -21.60
N LEU A 533 10.09 5.45 -20.65
CA LEU A 533 9.78 6.85 -20.42
C LEU A 533 10.75 7.77 -21.17
N GLU A 534 10.19 8.72 -21.92
CA GLU A 534 10.93 9.79 -22.59
C GLU A 534 10.36 11.15 -22.18
N TRP A 535 11.15 11.99 -21.52
CA TRP A 535 10.73 13.33 -21.13
C TRP A 535 10.60 14.26 -22.32
N LEU A 536 9.52 15.03 -22.36
CA LEU A 536 9.26 16.00 -23.42
C LEU A 536 9.65 17.41 -22.96
N PRO A 537 10.48 18.15 -23.73
CA PRO A 537 10.84 19.53 -23.40
C PRO A 537 9.74 20.53 -23.77
N GLY A 538 9.83 21.76 -23.24
CA GLY A 538 9.06 22.91 -23.72
C GLY A 538 7.80 23.25 -22.95
N TYR A 539 7.47 22.53 -21.87
CA TYR A 539 6.24 22.71 -21.10
C TYR A 539 6.36 23.58 -19.84
N GLY A 540 7.54 24.12 -19.53
CA GLY A 540 7.74 24.90 -18.30
C GLY A 540 8.05 24.06 -17.07
N THR A 541 8.22 24.70 -15.91
CA THR A 541 8.70 24.06 -14.67
C THR A 541 7.61 23.34 -13.89
N ASP A 542 6.35 23.76 -14.04
CA ASP A 542 5.22 23.23 -13.27
C ASP A 542 4.45 22.14 -14.03
N VAL A 543 5.05 21.58 -15.08
CA VAL A 543 4.41 20.59 -15.94
C VAL A 543 5.26 19.34 -16.04
N ILE A 544 4.65 18.20 -15.78
CA ILE A 544 5.15 16.88 -16.14
C ILE A 544 4.72 16.60 -17.56
N ALA A 545 5.67 16.33 -18.46
CA ALA A 545 5.37 15.90 -19.82
C ALA A 545 6.33 14.80 -20.25
N PHE A 546 5.80 13.63 -20.56
CA PHE A 546 6.59 12.49 -21.03
C PHE A 546 5.82 11.67 -22.07
N ARG A 547 6.57 10.86 -22.81
CA ARG A 547 6.03 9.84 -23.70
C ARG A 547 6.35 8.46 -23.15
N ASN A 548 5.38 7.54 -23.25
CA ASN A 548 5.54 6.13 -23.01
C ASN A 548 4.89 5.37 -24.18
N GLY A 549 5.70 4.79 -25.06
CA GLY A 549 5.22 4.20 -26.30
C GLY A 549 4.49 5.22 -27.19
N GLU A 550 3.23 4.91 -27.53
CA GLU A 550 2.38 5.79 -28.35
C GLU A 550 1.61 6.84 -27.51
N VAL A 551 1.73 6.82 -26.20
CA VAL A 551 0.97 7.70 -25.29
C VAL A 551 1.86 8.84 -24.83
N THR A 552 1.39 10.07 -25.03
CA THR A 552 1.97 11.28 -24.44
C THR A 552 1.13 11.68 -23.22
N VAL A 553 1.79 11.87 -22.08
CA VAL A 553 1.19 12.29 -20.81
C VAL A 553 1.63 13.72 -20.51
N ILE A 554 0.67 14.58 -20.20
CA ILE A 554 0.93 15.96 -19.76
C ILE A 554 0.14 16.19 -18.49
N ALA A 555 0.81 16.61 -17.40
CA ALA A 555 0.17 16.94 -16.14
C ALA A 555 0.61 18.33 -15.67
N ASN A 556 -0.35 19.19 -15.41
CA ASN A 556 -0.15 20.53 -14.89
C ASN A 556 -0.25 20.52 -13.37
N THR A 557 0.87 20.67 -12.69
CA THR A 557 0.94 20.77 -11.22
C THR A 557 0.87 22.23 -10.74
N GLY A 558 0.89 23.19 -11.67
CA GLY A 558 0.84 24.60 -11.38
C GLY A 558 -0.59 25.15 -11.25
N SER A 559 -0.71 26.42 -10.90
CA SER A 559 -1.97 27.12 -10.69
C SER A 559 -2.55 27.79 -11.96
N THR A 560 -1.76 27.89 -13.04
CA THR A 560 -2.18 28.53 -14.28
C THR A 560 -2.42 27.49 -15.38
N PRO A 561 -3.46 27.66 -16.23
CA PRO A 561 -3.70 26.75 -17.34
C PRO A 561 -2.50 26.69 -18.30
N VAL A 562 -2.23 25.51 -18.87
CA VAL A 562 -1.15 25.26 -19.83
C VAL A 562 -1.74 24.95 -21.19
N GLU A 563 -1.22 25.59 -22.25
CA GLU A 563 -1.65 25.29 -23.63
C GLU A 563 -1.22 23.87 -24.03
N LEU A 564 -2.17 23.10 -24.55
CA LEU A 564 -1.90 21.81 -25.14
C LEU A 564 -1.30 21.98 -26.57
N PRO A 565 -0.53 21.00 -27.07
CA PRO A 565 -0.04 21.00 -28.45
C PRO A 565 -1.16 21.30 -29.47
N ALA A 566 -0.88 22.05 -30.50
CA ALA A 566 -1.87 22.50 -31.49
C ALA A 566 -2.60 21.33 -32.20
N GLU A 567 -1.94 20.18 -32.33
CA GLU A 567 -2.52 18.93 -32.80
C GLU A 567 -3.40 18.21 -31.80
N SER A 568 -3.40 18.63 -30.53
CA SER A 568 -4.23 18.05 -29.47
C SER A 568 -5.66 18.53 -29.65
N ASN A 569 -6.46 17.75 -30.33
CA ASN A 569 -7.91 17.97 -30.46
C ASN A 569 -8.66 16.83 -29.77
N ALA A 570 -9.98 16.96 -29.64
CA ALA A 570 -10.81 15.98 -28.96
C ALA A 570 -10.66 14.53 -29.45
N ARG A 571 -10.14 14.31 -30.67
CA ARG A 571 -9.92 12.96 -31.24
C ARG A 571 -8.63 12.33 -30.75
N ASN A 572 -7.67 13.12 -30.28
CA ASN A 572 -6.36 12.65 -29.82
C ASN A 572 -6.32 12.50 -28.28
N VAL A 573 -7.32 12.99 -27.54
CA VAL A 573 -7.41 12.81 -26.09
C VAL A 573 -7.91 11.40 -25.82
N LEU A 574 -7.09 10.60 -25.14
CA LEU A 574 -7.41 9.24 -24.69
C LEU A 574 -8.06 9.27 -23.30
N LEU A 575 -7.56 10.13 -22.42
CA LEU A 575 -7.97 10.27 -21.04
C LEU A 575 -7.70 11.68 -20.55
N SER A 576 -8.58 12.22 -19.71
CA SER A 576 -8.33 13.44 -18.96
C SER A 576 -8.85 13.28 -17.53
N SER A 577 -8.06 13.72 -16.53
CA SER A 577 -8.46 13.65 -15.12
C SER A 577 -9.57 14.65 -14.77
N GLU A 578 -9.73 15.72 -15.57
CA GLU A 578 -10.78 16.73 -15.46
C GLU A 578 -11.34 17.09 -16.83
N THR A 579 -12.51 17.73 -16.84
CA THR A 579 -13.09 18.24 -18.09
C THR A 579 -12.19 19.31 -18.69
N LEU A 580 -11.74 19.08 -19.93
CA LEU A 580 -10.96 20.08 -20.67
C LEU A 580 -11.88 21.16 -21.23
N THR A 581 -11.53 22.41 -20.99
CA THR A 581 -12.18 23.58 -21.60
C THR A 581 -11.21 24.21 -22.60
N GLU A 582 -11.57 24.22 -23.87
CA GLU A 582 -10.72 24.68 -24.98
C GLU A 582 -9.44 23.83 -25.13
N ALA A 583 -8.37 24.38 -25.73
CA ALA A 583 -7.10 23.69 -25.93
C ALA A 583 -6.11 23.89 -24.74
N ALA A 584 -6.62 24.07 -23.54
CA ALA A 584 -5.82 24.33 -22.36
C ALA A 584 -6.05 23.25 -21.27
N LEU A 585 -4.96 22.85 -20.62
CA LEU A 585 -4.94 21.93 -19.48
C LEU A 585 -5.08 22.75 -18.19
N PRO A 586 -6.18 22.62 -17.44
CA PRO A 586 -6.37 23.35 -16.20
C PRO A 586 -5.31 23.03 -15.13
N ALA A 587 -5.28 23.81 -14.06
CA ALA A 587 -4.49 23.51 -12.86
C ALA A 587 -4.85 22.12 -12.30
N ASP A 588 -3.88 21.43 -11.70
CA ASP A 588 -4.03 20.12 -11.06
C ASP A 588 -4.71 19.06 -11.97
N THR A 589 -4.38 19.04 -13.26
CA THR A 589 -5.01 18.18 -14.28
C THR A 589 -3.98 17.42 -15.08
N ALA A 590 -4.28 16.17 -15.39
CA ALA A 590 -3.48 15.33 -16.28
C ALA A 590 -4.29 14.88 -17.50
N VAL A 591 -3.61 14.76 -18.66
CA VAL A 591 -4.19 14.29 -19.91
C VAL A 591 -3.27 13.25 -20.57
N TRP A 592 -3.87 12.23 -21.16
CA TRP A 592 -3.19 11.29 -22.05
C TRP A 592 -3.62 11.56 -23.48
N LEU A 593 -2.64 11.68 -24.36
CA LEU A 593 -2.83 11.92 -25.79
C LEU A 593 -2.22 10.77 -26.58
N ILE A 594 -2.87 10.39 -27.68
CA ILE A 594 -2.22 9.53 -28.66
C ILE A 594 -1.37 10.39 -29.59
N ALA A 595 -0.14 9.94 -29.89
CA ALA A 595 0.80 10.65 -30.75
C ALA A 595 0.34 10.65 -32.22
#